data_6fdbb562a18b4c705ef746191cfed03c
#
_entry.id   6fdbb562a18b4c705ef746191cfed03c
#
_cell.length_a   1.000
_cell.length_b   1.000
_cell.length_c   1.000
_cell.angle_alpha   90.00
_cell.angle_beta   90.00
_cell.angle_gamma   90.00
#
_symmetry.space_group_name_H-M   'P 1'
#
loop_
_entity.id
_entity.type
_entity.pdbx_description
1 polymer ?
#
loop_
_entity_poly.entity_id
_entity_poly.type
_entity_poly.pdbx_seq_one_letter_code
_entity_poly.pdbx_strand_id
1 'polypeptide(L)'
;TLNYGIDIPIEGFKDKKLYGWFENVWGYVTASKKYAENNNLNWEDFWKINENNKIYLIHAKDNIPFHSVIFPSLLLATNDNYKLPDKIVSDEYITIEGEKLSKSKGNYITLRYLLDNYPVDSIRYYFSINNPETRDFNFTYEGFINSINGELLGKWDNFVNRTLQFINKSFDGK
;
A
#
# COMPACT_ATOMS: atom_id res chain seq x y z
N THR A 1 -27.56 -14.29 -3.66
CA THR A 1 -26.72 -15.50 -3.56
C THR A 1 -25.80 -15.54 -4.77
N LEU A 2 -24.50 -15.65 -4.58
CA LEU A 2 -23.53 -15.75 -5.68
C LEU A 2 -23.54 -17.18 -6.23
N ASN A 3 -23.49 -17.30 -7.56
CA ASN A 3 -23.41 -18.61 -8.23
C ASN A 3 -21.97 -19.13 -8.35
N TYR A 4 -20.99 -18.35 -7.86
CA TYR A 4 -19.57 -18.69 -7.87
C TYR A 4 -18.94 -18.46 -6.49
N GLY A 5 -17.80 -19.05 -6.23
CA GLY A 5 -17.08 -18.95 -4.96
C GLY A 5 -16.83 -20.31 -4.34
N ILE A 6 -16.15 -20.33 -3.19
CA ILE A 6 -15.81 -21.54 -2.45
C ILE A 6 -17.03 -22.02 -1.68
N ASP A 7 -17.37 -23.31 -1.83
CA ASP A 7 -18.46 -23.93 -1.09
C ASP A 7 -18.13 -24.03 0.41
N ILE A 8 -19.14 -23.81 1.26
CA ILE A 8 -18.98 -24.04 2.69
C ILE A 8 -19.08 -25.54 2.96
N PRO A 9 -18.02 -26.21 3.47
CA PRO A 9 -17.97 -27.66 3.64
C PRO A 9 -18.70 -28.11 4.92
N ILE A 10 -19.89 -27.55 5.16
CA ILE A 10 -20.71 -27.83 6.35
C ILE A 10 -22.10 -28.25 5.88
N GLU A 11 -22.65 -29.32 6.46
CA GLU A 11 -23.99 -29.76 6.18
C GLU A 11 -25.01 -28.65 6.49
N GLY A 12 -26.01 -28.48 5.58
CA GLY A 12 -27.00 -27.39 5.66
C GLY A 12 -26.56 -26.07 4.98
N PHE A 13 -25.33 -25.97 4.49
CA PHE A 13 -24.82 -24.76 3.82
C PHE A 13 -24.44 -24.93 2.35
N LYS A 14 -24.91 -26.01 1.72
CA LYS A 14 -24.56 -26.37 0.32
C LYS A 14 -24.90 -25.32 -0.73
N ASP A 15 -25.89 -24.47 -0.45
CA ASP A 15 -26.31 -23.35 -1.30
C ASP A 15 -25.59 -22.01 -0.96
N LYS A 16 -24.67 -22.03 -0.01
CA LYS A 16 -23.92 -20.86 0.45
C LYS A 16 -22.47 -20.94 -0.02
N LYS A 17 -21.87 -19.76 -0.17
CA LYS A 17 -20.45 -19.60 -0.50
C LYS A 17 -19.73 -18.90 0.63
N LEU A 18 -18.45 -19.20 0.81
CA LEU A 18 -17.62 -18.43 1.73
C LEU A 18 -17.61 -16.95 1.32
N TYR A 19 -17.66 -16.09 2.30
CA TYR A 19 -17.50 -14.66 2.07
C TYR A 19 -16.06 -14.37 1.65
N GLY A 20 -15.86 -13.67 0.53
CA GLY A 20 -14.55 -13.51 -0.09
C GLY A 20 -13.46 -12.94 0.85
N TRP A 21 -13.81 -12.09 1.80
CA TRP A 21 -12.83 -11.60 2.79
C TRP A 21 -12.39 -12.66 3.81
N PHE A 22 -13.11 -13.73 3.96
CA PHE A 22 -12.65 -14.84 4.79
C PHE A 22 -11.41 -15.52 4.21
N GLU A 23 -11.33 -15.61 2.89
CA GLU A 23 -10.21 -16.26 2.19
C GLU A 23 -9.15 -15.26 1.69
N ASN A 24 -9.58 -14.07 1.25
CA ASN A 24 -8.68 -13.09 0.62
C ASN A 24 -7.55 -12.62 1.52
N VAL A 25 -7.81 -12.49 2.83
CA VAL A 25 -6.78 -12.07 3.79
C VAL A 25 -5.65 -13.10 3.93
N TRP A 26 -5.88 -14.38 3.61
CA TRP A 26 -4.83 -15.39 3.53
C TRP A 26 -3.90 -15.22 2.33
N GLY A 27 -4.27 -14.36 1.39
CA GLY A 27 -3.43 -14.01 0.25
C GLY A 27 -2.06 -13.46 0.66
N TYR A 28 -1.96 -12.78 1.79
CA TYR A 28 -0.69 -12.30 2.33
C TYR A 28 0.25 -13.45 2.70
N VAL A 29 -0.28 -14.45 3.41
CA VAL A 29 0.49 -15.65 3.77
C VAL A 29 0.88 -16.45 2.52
N THR A 30 -0.05 -16.61 1.57
CA THR A 30 0.20 -17.29 0.30
C THR A 30 1.27 -16.61 -0.53
N ALA A 31 1.23 -15.27 -0.63
CA ALA A 31 2.24 -14.49 -1.34
C ALA A 31 3.62 -14.62 -0.68
N SER A 32 3.68 -14.59 0.65
CA SER A 32 4.91 -14.79 1.41
C SER A 32 5.51 -16.19 1.23
N LYS A 33 4.66 -17.23 1.20
CA LYS A 33 5.10 -18.60 0.89
C LYS A 33 5.72 -18.69 -0.49
N LYS A 34 5.06 -18.15 -1.49
CA LYS A 34 5.56 -18.14 -2.87
C LYS A 34 6.86 -17.34 -3.02
N TYR A 35 6.95 -16.20 -2.33
CA TYR A 35 8.18 -15.41 -2.29
C TYR A 35 9.33 -16.17 -1.66
N ALA A 36 9.10 -16.80 -0.51
CA ALA A 36 10.10 -17.60 0.19
C ALA A 36 10.60 -18.78 -0.66
N GLU A 37 9.68 -19.51 -1.30
CA GLU A 37 10.00 -20.60 -2.22
C GLU A 37 10.90 -20.13 -3.36
N ASN A 38 10.57 -19.03 -4.01
CA ASN A 38 11.35 -18.48 -5.12
C ASN A 38 12.74 -17.94 -4.70
N ASN A 39 12.95 -17.65 -3.43
CA ASN A 39 14.20 -17.09 -2.90
C ASN A 39 14.95 -18.02 -1.94
N ASN A 40 14.55 -19.29 -1.83
CA ASN A 40 15.10 -20.26 -0.90
C ASN A 40 15.10 -19.78 0.57
N LEU A 41 14.02 -19.14 0.99
CA LEU A 41 13.80 -18.66 2.36
C LEU A 41 12.76 -19.53 3.07
N ASN A 42 12.73 -19.46 4.39
CA ASN A 42 11.66 -20.08 5.18
C ASN A 42 10.50 -19.08 5.36
N TRP A 43 9.33 -19.41 4.80
CA TRP A 43 8.14 -18.54 4.91
C TRP A 43 7.66 -18.37 6.36
N GLU A 44 7.94 -19.31 7.26
CA GLU A 44 7.56 -19.25 8.67
C GLU A 44 8.24 -18.08 9.38
N ASP A 45 9.42 -17.70 8.95
CA ASP A 45 10.14 -16.54 9.50
C ASP A 45 9.38 -15.23 9.31
N PHE A 46 8.46 -15.16 8.35
CA PHE A 46 7.61 -13.99 8.12
C PHE A 46 6.34 -13.99 8.97
N TRP A 47 5.78 -15.19 9.26
CA TRP A 47 4.41 -15.29 9.79
C TRP A 47 4.29 -16.01 11.12
N LYS A 48 5.28 -16.78 11.57
CA LYS A 48 5.25 -17.45 12.87
C LYS A 48 5.83 -16.57 13.96
N ILE A 49 5.40 -16.81 15.20
CA ILE A 49 5.88 -16.04 16.35
C ILE A 49 7.39 -16.23 16.50
N ASN A 50 8.14 -15.13 16.32
CA ASN A 50 9.56 -15.04 16.64
C ASN A 50 9.91 -13.58 17.02
N GLU A 51 11.09 -13.37 17.60
CA GLU A 51 11.51 -12.06 18.11
C GLU A 51 11.95 -11.08 17.00
N ASN A 52 12.28 -11.59 15.83
CA ASN A 52 12.92 -10.81 14.76
C ASN A 52 11.95 -10.28 13.72
N ASN A 53 10.74 -10.85 13.59
CA ASN A 53 9.79 -10.41 12.59
C ASN A 53 8.87 -9.31 13.10
N LYS A 54 8.46 -8.42 12.20
CA LYS A 54 7.43 -7.40 12.40
C LYS A 54 6.44 -7.46 11.25
N ILE A 55 5.16 -7.41 11.57
CA ILE A 55 4.07 -7.41 10.59
C ILE A 55 3.34 -6.07 10.66
N TYR A 56 3.45 -5.29 9.60
CA TYR A 56 2.72 -4.04 9.43
C TYR A 56 1.72 -4.20 8.30
N LEU A 57 0.44 -3.96 8.58
CA LEU A 57 -0.62 -3.96 7.58
C LEU A 57 -0.98 -2.51 7.25
N ILE A 58 -0.86 -2.16 5.97
CA ILE A 58 -1.16 -0.81 5.47
C ILE A 58 -2.29 -0.94 4.45
N HIS A 59 -3.37 -0.22 4.67
CA HIS A 59 -4.57 -0.31 3.84
C HIS A 59 -5.44 0.96 3.94
N ALA A 60 -6.45 1.08 3.09
CA ALA A 60 -7.43 2.15 3.20
C ALA A 60 -8.48 1.85 4.30
N LYS A 61 -9.10 2.90 4.82
CA LYS A 61 -10.02 2.86 5.98
C LYS A 61 -11.19 1.87 5.86
N ASP A 62 -11.67 1.59 4.67
CA ASP A 62 -12.74 0.62 4.43
C ASP A 62 -12.30 -0.84 4.69
N ASN A 63 -11.01 -1.09 4.77
CA ASN A 63 -10.43 -2.41 5.05
C ASN A 63 -10.12 -2.64 6.55
N ILE A 64 -10.35 -1.66 7.41
CA ILE A 64 -10.09 -1.78 8.86
C ILE A 64 -10.72 -3.05 9.47
N PRO A 65 -12.02 -3.37 9.28
CA PRO A 65 -12.63 -4.53 9.91
C PRO A 65 -11.95 -5.85 9.50
N PHE A 66 -11.52 -5.93 8.25
CA PHE A 66 -10.91 -7.14 7.70
C PHE A 66 -9.51 -7.39 8.22
N HIS A 67 -8.74 -6.34 8.48
CA HIS A 67 -7.35 -6.42 8.91
C HIS A 67 -7.17 -6.32 10.43
N SER A 68 -8.10 -5.66 11.12
CA SER A 68 -8.02 -5.50 12.59
C SER A 68 -8.83 -6.54 13.37
N VAL A 69 -9.85 -7.13 12.76
CA VAL A 69 -10.73 -8.09 13.42
C VAL A 69 -10.69 -9.44 12.73
N ILE A 70 -11.12 -9.51 11.46
CA ILE A 70 -11.29 -10.81 10.77
C ILE A 70 -9.95 -11.53 10.62
N PHE A 71 -8.94 -10.91 10.05
CA PHE A 71 -7.66 -11.57 9.82
C PHE A 71 -6.96 -12.01 11.11
N PRO A 72 -6.79 -11.16 12.15
CA PRO A 72 -6.27 -11.62 13.42
C PRO A 72 -7.08 -12.77 14.04
N SER A 73 -8.39 -12.74 13.97
CA SER A 73 -9.25 -13.82 14.46
C SER A 73 -9.01 -15.14 13.72
N LEU A 74 -8.83 -15.07 12.40
CA LEU A 74 -8.51 -16.24 11.59
C LEU A 74 -7.14 -16.82 11.93
N LEU A 75 -6.11 -15.96 12.10
CA LEU A 75 -4.77 -16.38 12.51
C LEU A 75 -4.82 -17.10 13.87
N LEU A 76 -5.55 -16.56 14.84
CA LEU A 76 -5.75 -17.20 16.15
C LEU A 76 -6.52 -18.53 16.05
N ALA A 77 -7.55 -18.57 15.21
CA ALA A 77 -8.39 -19.77 15.07
C ALA A 77 -7.64 -20.98 14.49
N THR A 78 -6.52 -20.78 13.80
CA THR A 78 -5.70 -21.90 13.30
C THR A 78 -5.02 -22.66 14.44
N ASN A 79 -4.80 -22.03 15.58
CA ASN A 79 -4.01 -22.56 16.70
C ASN A 79 -2.60 -23.03 16.29
N ASP A 80 -1.98 -22.34 15.32
CA ASP A 80 -0.72 -22.74 14.66
C ASP A 80 0.38 -21.65 14.79
N ASN A 81 0.42 -20.99 15.95
CA ASN A 81 1.43 -20.00 16.32
C ASN A 81 1.70 -18.90 15.30
N TYR A 82 0.68 -18.46 14.58
CA TYR A 82 0.79 -17.28 13.73
C TYR A 82 1.00 -16.02 14.57
N LYS A 83 1.92 -15.19 14.12
CA LYS A 83 2.12 -13.86 14.68
C LYS A 83 0.98 -12.94 14.25
N LEU A 84 0.44 -12.19 15.22
CA LEU A 84 -0.52 -11.12 14.93
C LEU A 84 0.20 -9.88 14.40
N PRO A 85 -0.47 -9.03 13.64
CA PRO A 85 0.10 -7.75 13.19
C PRO A 85 0.58 -6.89 14.36
N ASP A 86 1.81 -6.39 14.26
CA ASP A 86 2.39 -5.44 15.24
C ASP A 86 1.79 -4.04 15.09
N LYS A 87 1.42 -3.69 13.86
CA LYS A 87 0.82 -2.38 13.56
C LYS A 87 -0.15 -2.48 12.39
N ILE A 88 -1.26 -1.77 12.52
CA ILE A 88 -2.23 -1.56 11.44
C ILE A 88 -2.26 -0.07 11.15
N VAL A 89 -1.98 0.29 9.90
CA VAL A 89 -2.00 1.67 9.40
C VAL A 89 -3.14 1.78 8.42
N SER A 90 -4.03 2.73 8.65
CA SER A 90 -5.17 2.97 7.79
C SER A 90 -5.08 4.36 7.18
N ASP A 91 -5.02 4.42 5.87
CA ASP A 91 -5.04 5.66 5.12
C ASP A 91 -6.46 6.06 4.73
N GLU A 92 -6.67 7.36 4.60
CA GLU A 92 -7.88 7.95 4.04
C GLU A 92 -7.91 7.80 2.51
N TYR A 93 -8.87 8.41 1.82
CA TYR A 93 -9.03 8.27 0.37
C TYR A 93 -8.25 9.33 -0.42
N ILE A 94 -8.00 8.99 -1.68
CA ILE A 94 -7.55 9.95 -2.69
C ILE A 94 -8.75 10.30 -3.56
N THR A 95 -9.00 11.60 -3.72
CA THR A 95 -9.93 12.14 -4.69
C THR A 95 -9.17 12.75 -5.87
N ILE A 96 -9.83 12.98 -7.00
CA ILE A 96 -9.25 13.61 -8.19
C ILE A 96 -10.11 14.81 -8.57
N GLU A 97 -9.47 15.99 -8.63
CA GLU A 97 -10.12 17.27 -8.97
C GLU A 97 -11.41 17.50 -8.14
N GLY A 98 -11.35 17.11 -6.84
CA GLY A 98 -12.47 17.26 -5.90
C GLY A 98 -13.52 16.16 -5.96
N GLU A 99 -13.41 15.21 -6.87
CA GLU A 99 -14.38 14.14 -7.03
C GLU A 99 -13.83 12.77 -6.60
N LYS A 100 -14.72 11.91 -6.13
CA LYS A 100 -14.37 10.51 -5.78
C LYS A 100 -13.92 9.74 -7.02
N LEU A 101 -12.85 8.97 -6.88
CA LEU A 101 -12.39 8.02 -7.89
C LEU A 101 -13.51 7.05 -8.29
N SER A 102 -13.82 6.96 -9.58
CA SER A 102 -14.85 6.07 -10.10
C SER A 102 -14.55 5.61 -11.52
N LYS A 103 -14.24 4.32 -11.68
CA LYS A 103 -14.03 3.73 -13.01
C LYS A 103 -15.29 3.79 -13.87
N SER A 104 -16.47 3.55 -13.27
CA SER A 104 -17.75 3.57 -13.99
C SER A 104 -18.15 4.95 -14.50
N LYS A 105 -17.68 6.02 -13.85
CA LYS A 105 -17.91 7.42 -14.27
C LYS A 105 -16.78 7.99 -15.12
N GLY A 106 -15.70 7.22 -15.36
CA GLY A 106 -14.54 7.70 -16.10
C GLY A 106 -13.63 8.67 -15.30
N ASN A 107 -13.94 8.92 -14.01
CA ASN A 107 -13.14 9.78 -13.16
C ASN A 107 -12.06 8.95 -12.43
N TYR A 108 -10.99 8.66 -13.14
CA TYR A 108 -9.81 7.98 -12.57
C TYR A 108 -8.56 8.27 -13.39
N ILE A 109 -7.41 8.20 -12.74
CA ILE A 109 -6.09 8.26 -13.37
C ILE A 109 -5.42 6.92 -13.14
N THR A 110 -4.94 6.28 -14.21
CA THR A 110 -4.17 5.05 -14.06
C THR A 110 -2.72 5.36 -13.68
N LEU A 111 -2.12 4.51 -12.87
CA LEU A 111 -0.68 4.61 -12.60
C LEU A 111 0.14 4.52 -13.89
N ARG A 112 -0.27 3.70 -14.85
CA ARG A 112 0.37 3.59 -16.16
C ARG A 112 0.40 4.95 -16.88
N TYR A 113 -0.72 5.66 -16.92
CA TYR A 113 -0.77 6.98 -17.53
C TYR A 113 0.21 7.97 -16.88
N LEU A 114 0.29 7.96 -15.54
CA LEU A 114 1.24 8.83 -14.84
C LEU A 114 2.69 8.47 -15.20
N LEU A 115 3.02 7.17 -15.19
CA LEU A 115 4.38 6.70 -15.53
C LEU A 115 4.80 6.97 -16.96
N ASP A 116 3.87 6.97 -17.90
CA ASP A 116 4.14 7.22 -19.31
C ASP A 116 4.31 8.73 -19.60
N ASN A 117 3.79 9.61 -18.75
CA ASN A 117 3.76 11.05 -18.97
C ASN A 117 4.65 11.88 -18.04
N TYR A 118 5.06 11.31 -16.89
CA TYR A 118 5.81 12.04 -15.87
C TYR A 118 6.98 11.22 -15.30
N PRO A 119 8.07 11.87 -14.86
CA PRO A 119 9.18 11.20 -14.20
C PRO A 119 8.72 10.45 -12.95
N VAL A 120 9.21 9.23 -12.76
CA VAL A 120 8.85 8.36 -11.63
C VAL A 120 9.09 9.03 -10.27
N ASP A 121 10.21 9.71 -10.12
CA ASP A 121 10.57 10.37 -8.86
C ASP A 121 9.65 11.54 -8.53
N SER A 122 9.16 12.27 -9.54
CA SER A 122 8.15 13.31 -9.36
C SER A 122 6.83 12.75 -8.82
N ILE A 123 6.39 11.61 -9.38
CA ILE A 123 5.17 10.92 -8.92
C ILE A 123 5.36 10.45 -7.47
N ARG A 124 6.46 9.77 -7.17
CA ARG A 124 6.77 9.27 -5.82
C ARG A 124 6.84 10.40 -4.81
N TYR A 125 7.54 11.49 -5.15
CA TYR A 125 7.65 12.66 -4.29
C TYR A 125 6.26 13.22 -3.94
N TYR A 126 5.43 13.50 -4.95
CA TYR A 126 4.13 14.13 -4.74
C TYR A 126 3.19 13.28 -3.88
N PHE A 127 3.11 11.98 -4.13
CA PHE A 127 2.29 11.09 -3.31
C PHE A 127 2.87 10.87 -1.91
N SER A 128 4.19 10.91 -1.74
CA SER A 128 4.81 10.77 -0.41
C SER A 128 4.55 11.98 0.50
N ILE A 129 4.62 13.20 -0.03
CA ILE A 129 4.37 14.42 0.76
C ILE A 129 2.89 14.67 1.03
N ASN A 130 1.99 14.04 0.24
CA ASN A 130 0.54 14.17 0.35
C ASN A 130 -0.12 12.84 0.74
N ASN A 131 0.59 11.96 1.46
CA ASN A 131 0.00 10.71 1.91
C ASN A 131 -1.24 10.97 2.76
N PRO A 132 -2.40 10.34 2.47
CA PRO A 132 -3.67 10.60 3.16
C PRO A 132 -3.74 9.91 4.54
N GLU A 133 -2.81 10.21 5.45
CA GLU A 133 -2.74 9.57 6.77
C GLU A 133 -3.88 9.97 7.71
N THR A 134 -4.33 11.21 7.66
CA THR A 134 -5.31 11.75 8.62
C THR A 134 -6.52 12.42 7.97
N ARG A 135 -6.47 12.64 6.68
CA ARG A 135 -7.54 13.26 5.88
C ARG A 135 -7.42 12.83 4.42
N ASP A 136 -8.54 12.88 3.70
CA ASP A 136 -8.54 12.63 2.27
C ASP A 136 -7.56 13.59 1.54
N PHE A 137 -6.85 13.06 0.57
CA PHE A 137 -5.96 13.82 -0.30
C PHE A 137 -6.65 14.07 -1.64
N ASN A 138 -6.72 15.33 -2.07
CA ASN A 138 -7.23 15.68 -3.37
C ASN A 138 -6.10 15.86 -4.38
N PHE A 139 -5.94 14.89 -5.28
CA PHE A 139 -5.01 15.01 -6.39
C PHE A 139 -5.54 16.03 -7.40
N THR A 140 -4.72 17.03 -7.73
CA THR A 140 -4.95 17.95 -8.84
C THR A 140 -3.70 18.04 -9.70
N TYR A 141 -3.85 18.18 -11.02
CA TYR A 141 -2.69 18.36 -11.91
C TYR A 141 -1.93 19.64 -11.61
N GLU A 142 -2.65 20.72 -11.29
CA GLU A 142 -2.05 21.98 -10.88
C GLU A 142 -1.20 21.81 -9.60
N GLY A 143 -1.76 21.17 -8.58
CA GLY A 143 -1.05 20.88 -7.33
C GLY A 143 0.19 20.01 -7.56
N PHE A 144 0.07 19.00 -8.43
CA PHE A 144 1.20 18.15 -8.82
C PHE A 144 2.32 18.95 -9.46
N ILE A 145 2.03 19.73 -10.48
CA ILE A 145 3.02 20.55 -11.20
C ILE A 145 3.65 21.60 -10.27
N ASN A 146 2.84 22.28 -9.45
CA ASN A 146 3.31 23.29 -8.52
C ASN A 146 4.25 22.72 -7.44
N SER A 147 3.94 21.54 -6.89
CA SER A 147 4.83 20.85 -5.94
C SER A 147 6.15 20.44 -6.57
N ILE A 148 6.14 19.91 -7.80
CA ILE A 148 7.36 19.52 -8.49
C ILE A 148 8.23 20.74 -8.79
N ASN A 149 7.67 21.78 -9.39
CA ASN A 149 8.42 22.96 -9.79
C ASN A 149 8.84 23.80 -8.57
N GLY A 150 7.97 24.00 -7.59
CA GLY A 150 8.23 24.86 -6.45
C GLY A 150 9.05 24.20 -5.34
N GLU A 151 8.89 22.92 -5.11
CA GLU A 151 9.52 22.22 -3.98
C GLU A 151 10.64 21.31 -4.43
N LEU A 152 10.40 20.37 -5.31
CA LEU A 152 11.43 19.43 -5.72
C LEU A 152 12.53 20.15 -6.54
N LEU A 153 12.17 20.85 -7.59
CA LEU A 153 13.11 21.62 -8.40
C LEU A 153 13.55 22.93 -7.73
N GLY A 154 12.58 23.73 -7.27
CA GLY A 154 12.85 25.07 -6.76
C GLY A 154 13.61 25.11 -5.43
N LYS A 155 13.37 24.15 -4.53
CA LYS A 155 14.03 24.09 -3.21
C LYS A 155 15.12 23.04 -3.17
N TRP A 156 14.78 21.76 -3.41
CA TRP A 156 15.70 20.65 -3.23
C TRP A 156 16.82 20.64 -4.28
N ASP A 157 16.50 20.65 -5.56
CA ASP A 157 17.51 20.65 -6.62
C ASP A 157 18.40 21.88 -6.55
N ASN A 158 17.81 23.04 -6.26
CA ASN A 158 18.59 24.27 -6.12
C ASN A 158 19.54 24.20 -4.91
N PHE A 159 19.10 23.64 -3.79
CA PHE A 159 19.96 23.39 -2.62
C PHE A 159 21.12 22.46 -2.97
N VAL A 160 20.84 21.31 -3.57
CA VAL A 160 21.87 20.33 -3.98
C VAL A 160 22.85 20.95 -4.96
N ASN A 161 22.35 21.60 -6.00
CA ASN A 161 23.17 22.23 -7.04
C ASN A 161 24.10 23.31 -6.46
N ARG A 162 23.57 24.22 -5.63
CA ARG A 162 24.38 25.26 -4.98
C ARG A 162 25.42 24.67 -4.03
N THR A 163 25.06 23.64 -3.28
CA THR A 163 25.98 22.98 -2.36
C THR A 163 27.12 22.30 -3.12
N LEU A 164 26.82 21.56 -4.17
CA LEU A 164 27.85 20.91 -4.99
C LEU A 164 28.75 21.92 -5.72
N GLN A 165 28.17 23.00 -6.25
CA GLN A 165 28.95 24.07 -6.85
C GLN A 165 29.90 24.76 -5.83
N PHE A 166 29.40 24.96 -4.62
CA PHE A 166 30.22 25.54 -3.54
C PHE A 166 31.37 24.60 -3.14
N ILE A 167 31.09 23.29 -2.98
CA ILE A 167 32.12 22.29 -2.69
C ILE A 167 33.17 22.24 -3.79
N ASN A 168 32.74 22.17 -5.05
CA ASN A 168 33.67 22.16 -6.18
C ASN A 168 34.56 23.42 -6.22
N LYS A 169 33.99 24.60 -5.98
CA LYS A 169 34.71 25.89 -6.03
C LYS A 169 35.64 26.11 -4.86
N SER A 170 35.23 25.69 -3.66
CA SER A 170 35.95 26.07 -2.41
C SER A 170 36.79 24.94 -1.81
N PHE A 171 36.58 23.70 -2.23
CA PHE A 171 37.21 22.51 -1.66
C PHE A 171 37.68 21.50 -2.72
N ASP A 172 37.84 21.94 -3.98
CA ASP A 172 38.28 21.12 -5.12
C ASP A 172 37.48 19.80 -5.26
N GLY A 173 36.21 19.84 -4.91
CA GLY A 173 35.32 18.67 -5.02
C GLY A 173 35.49 17.61 -3.93
N LYS A 174 36.13 17.94 -2.83
CA LYS A 174 36.42 17.03 -1.70
C LYS A 174 35.49 17.28 -0.52
#